data_f0febd7750610605f817f5e4cefef6d4
#
_entry.id   f0febd7750610605f817f5e4cefef6d4
#
_cell.length_a   1.000
_cell.length_b   1.000
_cell.length_c   1.000
_cell.angle_alpha   90.00
_cell.angle_beta   90.00
_cell.angle_gamma   90.00
#
_symmetry.space_group_name_H-M   'P 1'
#
loop_
_entity.id
_entity.type
_entity.pdbx_description
1 polymer ?
#
loop_
_entity_poly.entity_id
_entity_poly.type
_entity_poly.pdbx_seq_one_letter_code
_entity_poly.pdbx_strand_id
1 'polypeptide(L)'
;MSKLKLLELFSGIQAQERALRQLPIEYESVGVCDCDKDVLLSAAAMRFNLEDEIKNFNFPSQDKMIEYLQNKNIGYSFEKNKHTITSRTPITKLKQYYISDKLLKNLGDISKIDRLPYADLVTYSSPCQSFSVAGKLAGAKKICKTCGYEWEIDFSNPNYNYKCPYCGSVNLDSTTSGLLQEVQRLLSVAYKNNTLPKYLLLENVKNLVCKKFKPQFDAWIRWLDSIGYNTYYQVLNSKHYGVPQNRERIFAVSIRKDIDDGKFKFPEQIPLTTRLKDILEKNVDEKYYLSGDKVESILANFIARQNEASGINLKDQATTFDGLTDVAHTLM
;
A
#
# COMPACT_ATOMS: atom_id res chain seq x y z
N MET A 1 -10.17 -9.65 27.59
CA MET A 1 -8.87 -9.44 26.93
C MET A 1 -8.84 -8.03 26.37
N SER A 2 -7.70 -7.35 26.34
CA SER A 2 -7.61 -6.04 25.69
C SER A 2 -7.76 -6.21 24.17
N LYS A 3 -8.45 -5.25 23.51
CA LYS A 3 -8.58 -5.24 22.04
C LYS A 3 -7.22 -5.12 21.38
N LEU A 4 -7.02 -5.84 20.27
CA LEU A 4 -5.83 -5.71 19.43
C LEU A 4 -5.79 -4.31 18.80
N LYS A 5 -4.73 -3.56 19.04
CA LYS A 5 -4.54 -2.21 18.43
C LYS A 5 -3.88 -2.34 17.07
N LEU A 6 -4.60 -1.93 16.02
CA LEU A 6 -4.15 -1.96 14.63
C LEU A 6 -3.73 -0.59 14.15
N LEU A 7 -2.55 -0.50 13.52
CA LEU A 7 -2.09 0.64 12.73
C LEU A 7 -1.77 0.17 11.30
N GLU A 8 -2.29 0.86 10.30
CA GLU A 8 -2.03 0.52 8.89
C GLU A 8 -1.22 1.64 8.21
N LEU A 9 0.01 1.34 7.81
CA LEU A 9 0.86 2.25 7.04
C LEU A 9 0.70 1.95 5.54
N PHE A 10 0.60 2.99 4.71
CA PHE A 10 0.23 2.86 3.29
C PHE A 10 -1.09 2.11 3.15
N SER A 11 -2.07 2.56 3.90
CA SER A 11 -3.29 1.80 4.22
C SER A 11 -4.17 1.47 3.02
N GLY A 12 -4.04 2.24 1.94
CA GLY A 12 -4.92 2.05 0.79
C GLY A 12 -6.39 2.07 1.23
N ILE A 13 -7.18 1.14 0.70
CA ILE A 13 -8.59 0.97 1.07
C ILE A 13 -8.80 0.13 2.35
N GLN A 14 -7.74 -0.07 3.15
CA GLN A 14 -7.75 -0.83 4.42
C GLN A 14 -8.14 -2.31 4.26
N ALA A 15 -7.48 -3.01 3.33
CA ALA A 15 -7.73 -4.43 3.09
C ALA A 15 -7.41 -5.30 4.33
N GLN A 16 -6.39 -4.95 5.10
CA GLN A 16 -5.96 -5.68 6.29
C GLN A 16 -6.97 -5.51 7.43
N GLU A 17 -7.47 -4.30 7.65
CA GLU A 17 -8.54 -4.04 8.61
C GLU A 17 -9.82 -4.80 8.25
N ARG A 18 -10.18 -4.81 6.95
CA ARG A 18 -11.32 -5.58 6.47
C ARG A 18 -11.15 -7.08 6.70
N ALA A 19 -9.94 -7.61 6.55
CA ALA A 19 -9.66 -9.02 6.87
C ALA A 19 -9.86 -9.31 8.37
N LEU A 20 -9.39 -8.42 9.26
CA LEU A 20 -9.60 -8.58 10.71
C LEU A 20 -11.08 -8.59 11.11
N ARG A 21 -11.95 -7.83 10.42
CA ARG A 21 -13.40 -7.86 10.68
C ARG A 21 -14.05 -9.22 10.43
N GLN A 22 -13.42 -10.06 9.61
CA GLN A 22 -13.92 -11.40 9.32
C GLN A 22 -13.46 -12.45 10.33
N LEU A 23 -12.59 -12.05 11.25
CA LEU A 23 -12.06 -12.93 12.29
C LEU A 23 -12.76 -12.68 13.64
N PRO A 24 -12.89 -13.69 14.50
CA PRO A 24 -13.46 -13.56 15.84
C PRO A 24 -12.45 -12.89 16.80
N ILE A 25 -11.88 -11.76 16.41
CA ILE A 25 -10.88 -11.01 17.16
C ILE A 25 -11.40 -9.60 17.39
N GLU A 26 -11.49 -9.19 18.66
CA GLU A 26 -11.75 -7.80 18.98
C GLU A 26 -10.52 -6.94 18.71
N TYR A 27 -10.67 -5.90 17.90
CA TYR A 27 -9.60 -4.96 17.58
C TYR A 27 -10.09 -3.51 17.61
N GLU A 28 -9.13 -2.59 17.68
CA GLU A 28 -9.31 -1.16 17.56
C GLU A 28 -8.31 -0.61 16.54
N SER A 29 -8.77 0.08 15.48
CA SER A 29 -7.91 0.85 14.62
C SER A 29 -7.44 2.11 15.36
N VAL A 30 -6.15 2.21 15.63
CA VAL A 30 -5.54 3.38 16.29
C VAL A 30 -5.15 4.45 15.29
N GLY A 31 -5.13 4.14 13.99
CA GLY A 31 -4.91 5.08 12.90
C GLY A 31 -4.55 4.38 11.60
N VAL A 32 -4.49 5.19 10.55
CA VAL A 32 -3.97 4.82 9.23
C VAL A 32 -2.94 5.84 8.80
N CYS A 33 -2.14 5.51 7.78
CA CYS A 33 -1.19 6.44 7.18
C CYS A 33 -1.28 6.32 5.67
N ASP A 34 -1.90 7.33 5.04
CA ASP A 34 -1.99 7.47 3.59
C ASP A 34 -2.12 8.95 3.23
N CYS A 35 -1.64 9.33 2.05
CA CYS A 35 -1.74 10.70 1.54
C CYS A 35 -2.62 10.82 0.29
N ASP A 36 -3.13 9.73 -0.27
CA ASP A 36 -4.08 9.77 -1.38
C ASP A 36 -5.49 10.08 -0.89
N LYS A 37 -5.97 11.30 -1.24
CA LYS A 37 -7.28 11.81 -0.83
C LYS A 37 -8.46 10.95 -1.29
N ASP A 38 -8.36 10.35 -2.48
CA ASP A 38 -9.46 9.59 -3.08
C ASP A 38 -9.49 8.17 -2.51
N VAL A 39 -8.33 7.62 -2.19
CA VAL A 39 -8.19 6.34 -1.45
C VAL A 39 -8.75 6.48 -0.04
N LEU A 40 -8.40 7.55 0.70
CA LEU A 40 -8.94 7.82 2.03
C LEU A 40 -10.47 8.00 2.01
N LEU A 41 -10.98 8.73 1.01
CA LEU A 41 -12.43 8.88 0.82
C LEU A 41 -13.12 7.53 0.59
N SER A 42 -12.54 6.70 -0.27
CA SER A 42 -13.07 5.36 -0.56
C SER A 42 -13.06 4.46 0.69
N ALA A 43 -11.95 4.45 1.43
CA ALA A 43 -11.83 3.70 2.68
C ALA A 43 -12.86 4.14 3.73
N ALA A 44 -13.05 5.46 3.89
CA ALA A 44 -14.05 6.00 4.81
C ALA A 44 -15.48 5.65 4.38
N ALA A 45 -15.79 5.75 3.08
CA ALA A 45 -17.11 5.42 2.55
C ALA A 45 -17.49 3.93 2.73
N MET A 46 -16.51 3.03 2.73
CA MET A 46 -16.73 1.62 3.02
C MET A 46 -16.98 1.31 4.51
N ARG A 47 -16.67 2.24 5.40
CA ARG A 47 -16.75 2.04 6.86
C ARG A 47 -17.86 2.83 7.52
N PHE A 48 -18.15 4.01 7.01
CA PHE A 48 -19.02 5.01 7.64
C PHE A 48 -20.09 5.46 6.67
N ASN A 49 -21.23 5.86 7.19
CA ASN A 49 -22.22 6.60 6.41
C ASN A 49 -21.76 8.07 6.31
N LEU A 50 -21.00 8.40 5.27
CA LEU A 50 -20.40 9.72 5.10
C LEU A 50 -21.43 10.85 4.99
N GLU A 51 -22.65 10.59 4.51
CA GLU A 51 -23.71 11.59 4.44
C GLU A 51 -24.14 12.04 5.85
N ASP A 52 -24.35 11.07 6.73
CA ASP A 52 -24.72 11.34 8.12
C ASP A 52 -23.57 11.98 8.89
N GLU A 53 -22.35 11.49 8.68
CA GLU A 53 -21.15 12.06 9.32
C GLU A 53 -20.94 13.53 8.90
N ILE A 54 -21.07 13.85 7.61
CA ILE A 54 -20.94 15.21 7.08
C ILE A 54 -22.05 16.11 7.64
N LYS A 55 -23.28 15.62 7.72
CA LYS A 55 -24.43 16.38 8.22
C LYS A 55 -24.26 16.79 9.68
N ASN A 56 -23.68 15.90 10.48
CA ASN A 56 -23.56 16.10 11.94
C ASN A 56 -22.22 16.73 12.36
N PHE A 57 -21.28 16.95 11.43
CA PHE A 57 -19.97 17.49 11.74
C PHE A 57 -19.91 19.01 11.64
N ASN A 58 -19.32 19.65 12.64
CA ASN A 58 -19.07 21.09 12.61
C ASN A 58 -17.73 21.38 11.91
N PHE A 59 -17.78 21.72 10.63
CA PHE A 59 -16.60 21.97 9.82
C PHE A 59 -15.98 23.33 10.12
N PRO A 60 -14.64 23.43 10.14
CA PRO A 60 -13.95 24.71 10.14
C PRO A 60 -14.13 25.41 8.77
N SER A 61 -13.61 26.64 8.64
CA SER A 61 -13.64 27.36 7.37
C SER A 61 -12.90 26.57 6.25
N GLN A 62 -13.24 26.90 5.00
CA GLN A 62 -12.62 26.27 3.83
C GLN A 62 -11.09 26.34 3.88
N ASP A 63 -10.53 27.49 4.20
CA ASP A 63 -9.09 27.70 4.26
C ASP A 63 -8.43 26.83 5.34
N LYS A 64 -9.05 26.74 6.52
CA LYS A 64 -8.55 25.88 7.60
C LYS A 64 -8.58 24.37 7.24
N MET A 65 -9.61 23.94 6.50
CA MET A 65 -9.66 22.56 6.00
C MET A 65 -8.54 22.28 4.98
N ILE A 66 -8.30 23.22 4.06
CA ILE A 66 -7.24 23.13 3.07
C ILE A 66 -5.88 23.07 3.75
N GLU A 67 -5.59 24.01 4.62
CA GLU A 67 -4.36 24.09 5.40
C GLU A 67 -4.10 22.79 6.17
N TYR A 68 -5.12 22.29 6.87
CA TYR A 68 -5.04 21.04 7.62
C TYR A 68 -4.65 19.83 6.73
N LEU A 69 -5.32 19.68 5.58
CA LEU A 69 -5.04 18.58 4.65
C LEU A 69 -3.66 18.71 3.99
N GLN A 70 -3.29 19.94 3.62
CA GLN A 70 -1.98 20.22 3.03
C GLN A 70 -0.84 20.00 4.01
N ASN A 71 -1.00 20.36 5.28
CA ASN A 71 0.01 20.11 6.32
C ASN A 71 0.32 18.62 6.49
N LYS A 72 -0.64 17.74 6.23
CA LYS A 72 -0.47 16.29 6.21
C LYS A 72 -0.06 15.72 4.85
N ASN A 73 0.18 16.55 3.83
CA ASN A 73 0.38 16.16 2.43
C ASN A 73 -0.78 15.37 1.80
N ILE A 74 -1.99 15.46 2.34
CA ILE A 74 -3.14 14.79 1.74
C ILE A 74 -3.48 15.46 0.42
N GLY A 75 -3.55 14.65 -0.64
CA GLY A 75 -3.72 15.13 -2.00
C GLY A 75 -2.48 15.81 -2.59
N TYR A 76 -1.30 15.53 -2.08
CA TYR A 76 -0.05 15.98 -2.69
C TYR A 76 0.34 15.06 -3.86
N SER A 77 0.55 15.64 -5.03
CA SER A 77 1.08 14.93 -6.20
C SER A 77 2.59 15.00 -6.21
N PHE A 78 3.26 13.90 -5.89
CA PHE A 78 4.73 13.80 -5.92
C PHE A 78 5.27 13.94 -7.35
N GLU A 79 4.52 13.48 -8.36
CA GLU A 79 4.89 13.62 -9.78
C GLU A 79 4.90 15.08 -10.21
N LYS A 80 3.87 15.85 -9.82
CA LYS A 80 3.70 17.27 -10.21
C LYS A 80 4.28 18.22 -9.18
N ASN A 81 4.83 17.71 -8.07
CA ASN A 81 5.39 18.47 -6.95
C ASN A 81 4.43 19.57 -6.45
N LYS A 82 3.14 19.26 -6.31
CA LYS A 82 2.12 20.23 -5.89
C LYS A 82 0.91 19.58 -5.22
N HIS A 83 0.23 20.37 -4.38
CA HIS A 83 -1.06 19.99 -3.83
C HIS A 83 -2.17 20.05 -4.88
N THR A 84 -3.05 19.03 -4.88
CA THR A 84 -4.26 18.96 -5.72
C THR A 84 -5.49 19.51 -4.99
N ILE A 85 -5.45 19.60 -3.65
CA ILE A 85 -6.47 20.26 -2.83
C ILE A 85 -6.09 21.74 -2.72
N THR A 86 -6.95 22.61 -3.26
CA THR A 86 -6.72 24.05 -3.35
C THR A 86 -8.03 24.81 -3.10
N SER A 87 -8.01 26.14 -3.11
CA SER A 87 -9.22 27.00 -3.03
C SER A 87 -10.24 26.72 -4.14
N ARG A 88 -9.83 26.07 -5.24
CA ARG A 88 -10.72 25.66 -6.34
C ARG A 88 -11.40 24.30 -6.08
N THR A 89 -11.02 23.58 -5.03
CA THR A 89 -11.65 22.31 -4.69
C THR A 89 -13.10 22.56 -4.24
N PRO A 90 -14.11 21.91 -4.86
CA PRO A 90 -15.51 22.08 -4.45
C PRO A 90 -15.68 21.82 -2.96
N ILE A 91 -16.43 22.67 -2.28
CA ILE A 91 -16.60 22.60 -0.83
C ILE A 91 -17.18 21.24 -0.37
N THR A 92 -18.05 20.64 -1.17
CA THR A 92 -18.60 19.29 -0.91
C THR A 92 -17.52 18.23 -0.89
N LYS A 93 -16.61 18.25 -1.87
CA LYS A 93 -15.46 17.35 -1.92
C LYS A 93 -14.46 17.61 -0.80
N LEU A 94 -14.21 18.87 -0.50
CA LEU A 94 -13.30 19.24 0.58
C LEU A 94 -13.80 18.74 1.95
N LYS A 95 -15.10 18.87 2.21
CA LYS A 95 -15.72 18.30 3.41
C LYS A 95 -15.59 16.78 3.47
N GLN A 96 -15.80 16.09 2.34
CA GLN A 96 -15.63 14.64 2.25
C GLN A 96 -14.18 14.22 2.58
N TYR A 97 -13.18 14.87 2.01
CA TYR A 97 -11.76 14.57 2.28
C TYR A 97 -11.41 14.84 3.75
N TYR A 98 -11.85 15.98 4.28
CA TYR A 98 -11.57 16.37 5.65
C TYR A 98 -12.16 15.38 6.66
N ILE A 99 -13.44 15.03 6.52
CA ILE A 99 -14.11 14.10 7.44
C ILE A 99 -13.54 12.69 7.33
N SER A 100 -13.20 12.23 6.11
CA SER A 100 -12.56 10.92 5.89
C SER A 100 -11.25 10.80 6.63
N ASP A 101 -10.40 11.83 6.56
CA ASP A 101 -9.13 11.88 7.32
C ASP A 101 -9.38 11.79 8.84
N LYS A 102 -10.39 12.51 9.35
CA LYS A 102 -10.74 12.50 10.78
C LYS A 102 -11.27 11.14 11.25
N LEU A 103 -12.23 10.57 10.52
CA LEU A 103 -12.87 9.29 10.87
C LEU A 103 -11.87 8.13 10.85
N LEU A 104 -10.95 8.14 9.90
CA LEU A 104 -9.90 7.14 9.78
C LEU A 104 -8.73 7.34 10.77
N LYS A 105 -8.73 8.44 11.54
CA LYS A 105 -7.59 8.84 12.39
C LYS A 105 -6.28 8.87 11.58
N ASN A 106 -6.35 9.39 10.33
CA ASN A 106 -5.23 9.34 9.41
C ASN A 106 -4.05 10.19 9.89
N LEU A 107 -2.86 9.66 9.79
CA LEU A 107 -1.60 10.32 10.16
C LEU A 107 -1.03 11.18 9.01
N GLY A 108 -1.49 10.94 7.76
CA GLY A 108 -1.00 11.64 6.58
C GLY A 108 0.25 11.01 5.98
N ASP A 109 1.15 11.85 5.48
CA ASP A 109 2.41 11.43 4.86
C ASP A 109 3.37 10.82 5.90
N ILE A 110 3.80 9.60 5.65
CA ILE A 110 4.70 8.85 6.53
C ILE A 110 6.01 9.58 6.81
N SER A 111 6.50 10.39 5.87
CA SER A 111 7.74 11.16 6.04
C SER A 111 7.61 12.30 7.06
N LYS A 112 6.39 12.71 7.39
CA LYS A 112 6.06 13.76 8.36
C LYS A 112 5.71 13.24 9.75
N ILE A 113 5.70 11.93 9.93
CA ILE A 113 5.38 11.30 11.22
C ILE A 113 6.68 11.15 12.02
N ASP A 114 6.72 11.68 13.23
CA ASP A 114 7.91 11.57 14.10
C ASP A 114 7.96 10.23 14.84
N ARG A 115 6.82 9.68 15.21
CA ARG A 115 6.68 8.42 15.96
C ARG A 115 5.37 7.72 15.65
N LEU A 116 5.37 6.39 15.77
CA LEU A 116 4.15 5.60 15.67
C LEU A 116 3.28 5.77 16.93
N PRO A 117 1.96 5.88 16.82
CA PRO A 117 1.08 5.62 17.94
C PRO A 117 1.27 4.18 18.42
N TYR A 118 1.03 3.91 19.71
CA TYR A 118 1.14 2.55 20.21
C TYR A 118 0.14 1.62 19.50
N ALA A 119 0.66 0.56 18.91
CA ALA A 119 -0.11 -0.47 18.23
C ALA A 119 0.44 -1.86 18.60
N ASP A 120 -0.44 -2.87 18.67
CA ASP A 120 -0.03 -4.26 18.80
C ASP A 120 0.37 -4.85 17.45
N LEU A 121 -0.39 -4.53 16.40
CA LEU A 121 -0.15 -4.94 15.01
C LEU A 121 0.04 -3.70 14.12
N VAL A 122 1.15 -3.65 13.42
CA VAL A 122 1.40 -2.67 12.35
C VAL A 122 1.45 -3.40 11.01
N THR A 123 0.56 -3.01 10.09
CA THR A 123 0.62 -3.50 8.71
C THR A 123 1.24 -2.43 7.81
N TYR A 124 2.01 -2.84 6.80
CA TYR A 124 2.63 -1.91 5.86
C TYR A 124 2.80 -2.54 4.49
N SER A 125 2.22 -1.88 3.50
CA SER A 125 2.29 -2.26 2.09
C SER A 125 2.95 -1.12 1.31
N SER A 126 4.27 -0.94 1.52
CA SER A 126 5.00 0.17 0.90
C SER A 126 4.85 0.14 -0.62
N PRO A 127 4.81 1.31 -1.30
CA PRO A 127 4.62 1.36 -2.74
C PRO A 127 5.61 0.47 -3.50
N CYS A 128 5.07 -0.36 -4.39
CA CYS A 128 5.82 -1.41 -5.09
C CYS A 128 6.23 -1.03 -6.53
N GLN A 129 5.95 0.20 -6.98
CA GLN A 129 6.16 0.62 -8.36
C GLN A 129 7.58 0.37 -8.87
N SER A 130 8.59 0.57 -8.02
CA SER A 130 9.99 0.34 -8.38
C SER A 130 10.42 -1.14 -8.32
N PHE A 131 9.60 -2.03 -7.78
CA PHE A 131 9.80 -3.49 -7.78
C PHE A 131 8.90 -4.20 -8.78
N SER A 132 7.84 -3.54 -9.27
CA SER A 132 6.86 -4.13 -10.17
C SER A 132 7.38 -4.22 -11.61
N VAL A 133 6.94 -5.26 -12.34
CA VAL A 133 7.17 -5.40 -13.80
C VAL A 133 6.47 -4.28 -14.56
N ALA A 134 5.32 -3.79 -14.06
CA ALA A 134 4.63 -2.63 -14.63
C ALA A 134 5.34 -1.30 -14.37
N GLY A 135 6.35 -1.28 -13.48
CA GLY A 135 7.16 -0.12 -13.16
C GLY A 135 8.57 -0.18 -13.77
N LYS A 136 9.45 0.71 -13.30
CA LYS A 136 10.82 0.85 -13.85
C LYS A 136 11.82 -0.22 -13.35
N LEU A 137 11.43 -1.17 -12.49
CA LEU A 137 12.30 -2.14 -11.83
C LEU A 137 13.58 -1.52 -11.23
N ALA A 138 13.46 -0.30 -10.71
CA ALA A 138 14.58 0.50 -10.21
C ALA A 138 15.04 0.07 -8.80
N GLY A 139 14.20 -0.68 -8.06
CA GLY A 139 14.44 -1.01 -6.66
C GLY A 139 14.26 0.17 -5.71
N ALA A 140 14.64 -0.01 -4.45
CA ALA A 140 14.66 1.06 -3.46
C ALA A 140 15.97 1.84 -3.58
N LYS A 141 15.89 3.10 -4.04
CA LYS A 141 17.05 3.96 -4.26
C LYS A 141 16.88 5.32 -3.60
N LYS A 142 18.01 5.95 -3.27
CA LYS A 142 18.15 7.37 -2.98
C LYS A 142 18.71 8.12 -4.18
N ILE A 143 18.33 9.39 -4.28
CA ILE A 143 18.77 10.31 -5.33
C ILE A 143 19.19 11.61 -4.66
N CYS A 144 20.42 12.03 -4.87
CA CYS A 144 20.89 13.31 -4.38
C CYS A 144 20.43 14.44 -5.30
N LYS A 145 19.62 15.36 -4.80
CA LYS A 145 19.15 16.53 -5.57
C LYS A 145 20.26 17.54 -5.85
N THR A 146 21.35 17.49 -5.08
CA THR A 146 22.48 18.42 -5.23
C THR A 146 23.42 18.02 -6.36
N CYS A 147 23.75 16.72 -6.49
CA CYS A 147 24.75 16.26 -7.47
C CYS A 147 24.23 15.19 -8.44
N GLY A 148 22.98 14.76 -8.33
CA GLY A 148 22.38 13.75 -9.19
C GLY A 148 22.81 12.31 -8.88
N TYR A 149 23.69 12.08 -7.90
CA TYR A 149 24.15 10.73 -7.58
C TYR A 149 23.03 9.84 -7.06
N GLU A 150 22.93 8.62 -7.60
CA GLU A 150 21.94 7.63 -7.18
C GLU A 150 22.62 6.42 -6.53
N TRP A 151 22.02 5.88 -5.46
CA TRP A 151 22.50 4.65 -4.81
C TRP A 151 21.35 3.80 -4.27
N GLU A 152 21.61 2.53 -4.11
CA GLU A 152 20.65 1.61 -3.49
C GLU A 152 20.54 1.86 -1.98
N ILE A 153 19.33 1.78 -1.45
CA ILE A 153 19.10 1.88 -0.02
C ILE A 153 19.65 0.63 0.66
N ASP A 154 20.57 0.83 1.60
CA ASP A 154 21.07 -0.23 2.47
C ASP A 154 20.22 -0.30 3.74
N PHE A 155 19.30 -1.24 3.80
CA PHE A 155 18.46 -1.47 4.97
C PHE A 155 19.23 -2.08 6.15
N SER A 156 20.42 -2.64 5.97
CA SER A 156 21.26 -3.13 7.07
C SER A 156 21.94 -2.01 7.83
N ASN A 157 22.11 -0.85 7.18
CA ASN A 157 22.73 0.34 7.77
C ASN A 157 21.83 1.57 7.59
N PRO A 158 20.81 1.78 8.43
CA PRO A 158 19.86 2.88 8.28
C PRO A 158 20.52 4.25 8.24
N ASN A 159 21.67 4.46 8.90
CA ASN A 159 22.37 5.73 8.93
C ASN A 159 23.05 6.10 7.60
N TYR A 160 23.37 5.12 6.76
CA TYR A 160 23.99 5.32 5.45
C TYR A 160 23.10 6.09 4.47
N ASN A 161 21.79 6.05 4.67
CA ASN A 161 20.81 6.56 3.71
C ASN A 161 20.42 8.04 3.93
N TYR A 162 21.02 8.75 4.91
CA TYR A 162 20.65 10.14 5.25
C TYR A 162 21.57 11.20 4.68
N LYS A 163 22.68 10.80 4.08
CA LYS A 163 23.63 11.72 3.42
C LYS A 163 24.06 11.11 2.10
N CYS A 164 24.26 11.96 1.09
CA CYS A 164 24.84 11.52 -0.18
C CYS A 164 26.27 11.01 0.06
N PRO A 165 26.60 9.77 -0.33
CA PRO A 165 27.95 9.23 -0.14
C PRO A 165 29.00 9.91 -1.03
N TYR A 166 28.57 10.62 -2.09
CA TYR A 166 29.45 11.31 -3.01
C TYR A 166 29.74 12.76 -2.59
N CYS A 167 28.72 13.57 -2.25
CA CYS A 167 28.89 14.99 -1.95
C CYS A 167 28.53 15.39 -0.50
N GLY A 168 28.09 14.44 0.33
CA GLY A 168 27.71 14.70 1.73
C GLY A 168 26.38 15.44 1.92
N SER A 169 25.69 15.82 0.84
CA SER A 169 24.43 16.56 0.90
C SER A 169 23.33 15.73 1.58
N VAL A 170 22.49 16.41 2.35
CA VAL A 170 21.26 15.87 2.96
C VAL A 170 20.00 16.14 2.12
N ASN A 171 20.14 16.87 1.00
CA ASN A 171 19.04 17.14 0.08
C ASN A 171 18.79 15.93 -0.82
N LEU A 172 18.02 15.00 -0.30
CA LEU A 172 17.81 13.68 -0.89
C LEU A 172 16.35 13.47 -1.30
N ASP A 173 16.18 12.72 -2.37
CA ASP A 173 14.93 12.11 -2.77
C ASP A 173 15.05 10.58 -2.71
N SER A 174 13.95 9.87 -2.95
CA SER A 174 13.97 8.41 -3.05
C SER A 174 12.96 7.93 -4.08
N THR A 175 13.21 6.75 -4.65
CA THR A 175 12.16 6.03 -5.38
C THR A 175 10.96 5.75 -4.47
N THR A 176 9.77 5.57 -5.04
CA THR A 176 8.57 5.26 -4.26
C THR A 176 8.74 4.01 -3.38
N SER A 177 9.49 3.00 -3.85
CA SER A 177 9.85 1.82 -3.06
C SER A 177 10.85 2.11 -1.93
N GLY A 178 11.52 3.26 -1.97
CA GLY A 178 12.38 3.74 -0.89
C GLY A 178 11.61 4.18 0.36
N LEU A 179 10.30 4.34 0.28
CA LEU A 179 9.45 4.68 1.44
C LEU A 179 9.43 3.59 2.54
N LEU A 180 9.88 2.37 2.24
CA LEU A 180 10.14 1.35 3.27
C LEU A 180 11.18 1.85 4.32
N GLN A 181 12.10 2.75 3.93
CA GLN A 181 13.03 3.39 4.87
C GLN A 181 12.31 4.26 5.92
N GLU A 182 11.15 4.85 5.59
CA GLU A 182 10.38 5.60 6.57
C GLU A 182 9.77 4.68 7.63
N VAL A 183 9.36 3.47 7.25
CA VAL A 183 8.97 2.43 8.21
C VAL A 183 10.16 2.06 9.09
N GLN A 184 11.37 1.91 8.51
CA GLN A 184 12.60 1.65 9.25
C GLN A 184 12.89 2.75 10.27
N ARG A 185 12.77 4.02 9.87
CA ARG A 185 12.96 5.18 10.75
C ARG A 185 12.00 5.15 11.93
N LEU A 186 10.71 4.93 11.66
CA LEU A 186 9.67 4.91 12.69
C LEU A 186 9.84 3.73 13.66
N LEU A 187 10.16 2.54 13.15
CA LEU A 187 10.45 1.37 13.99
C LEU A 187 11.75 1.57 14.80
N SER A 188 12.76 2.28 14.26
CA SER A 188 13.96 2.63 15.01
C SER A 188 13.65 3.56 16.19
N VAL A 189 12.73 4.52 16.01
CA VAL A 189 12.23 5.37 17.10
C VAL A 189 11.47 4.53 18.14
N ALA A 190 10.60 3.63 17.69
CA ALA A 190 9.86 2.74 18.58
C ALA A 190 10.78 1.80 19.37
N TYR A 191 11.85 1.28 18.74
CA TYR A 191 12.88 0.47 19.39
C TYR A 191 13.57 1.23 20.53
N LYS A 192 14.05 2.45 20.23
CA LYS A 192 14.72 3.30 21.25
C LYS A 192 13.82 3.65 22.43
N ASN A 193 12.51 3.73 22.19
CA ASN A 193 11.52 4.09 23.21
C ASN A 193 10.87 2.86 23.89
N ASN A 194 11.30 1.63 23.60
CA ASN A 194 10.68 0.39 24.07
C ASN A 194 9.17 0.29 23.76
N THR A 195 8.75 0.79 22.59
CA THR A 195 7.36 0.80 22.14
C THR A 195 7.15 0.03 20.85
N LEU A 196 8.03 -0.94 20.57
CA LEU A 196 7.91 -1.78 19.37
C LEU A 196 6.55 -2.51 19.35
N PRO A 197 5.86 -2.54 18.21
CA PRO A 197 4.68 -3.37 18.00
C PRO A 197 4.97 -4.84 18.28
N LYS A 198 3.96 -5.60 18.73
CA LYS A 198 4.10 -7.05 18.90
C LYS A 198 4.25 -7.79 17.59
N TYR A 199 3.49 -7.32 16.57
CA TYR A 199 3.40 -7.95 15.27
C TYR A 199 3.58 -6.92 14.16
N LEU A 200 4.31 -7.30 13.11
CA LEU A 200 4.41 -6.54 11.87
C LEU A 200 3.94 -7.43 10.71
N LEU A 201 3.18 -6.86 9.78
CA LEU A 201 2.74 -7.55 8.56
C LEU A 201 3.12 -6.71 7.34
N LEU A 202 4.08 -7.20 6.57
CA LEU A 202 4.42 -6.67 5.24
C LEU A 202 3.62 -7.42 4.17
N GLU A 203 2.99 -6.68 3.26
CA GLU A 203 2.53 -7.20 1.96
C GLU A 203 3.23 -6.43 0.83
N ASN A 204 3.67 -7.15 -0.21
CA ASN A 204 4.25 -6.51 -1.39
C ASN A 204 4.17 -7.42 -2.62
N VAL A 205 4.61 -6.92 -3.78
CA VAL A 205 4.72 -7.74 -5.00
C VAL A 205 5.74 -8.85 -4.82
N LYS A 206 5.46 -10.03 -5.41
CA LYS A 206 6.36 -11.20 -5.37
C LYS A 206 7.78 -10.88 -5.84
N ASN A 207 7.95 -9.88 -6.73
CA ASN A 207 9.27 -9.49 -7.24
C ASN A 207 10.22 -8.97 -6.15
N LEU A 208 9.72 -8.53 -4.99
CA LEU A 208 10.57 -8.16 -3.86
C LEU A 208 11.54 -9.28 -3.44
N VAL A 209 11.15 -10.54 -3.66
CA VAL A 209 11.98 -11.71 -3.36
C VAL A 209 12.60 -12.37 -4.62
N CYS A 210 12.54 -11.72 -5.79
CA CYS A 210 13.26 -12.19 -6.97
C CYS A 210 14.78 -12.00 -6.81
N LYS A 211 15.57 -12.71 -7.61
CA LYS A 211 17.05 -12.67 -7.54
C LYS A 211 17.62 -11.24 -7.48
N LYS A 212 17.03 -10.30 -8.23
CA LYS A 212 17.51 -8.90 -8.30
C LYS A 212 17.31 -8.14 -6.99
N PHE A 213 16.16 -8.29 -6.34
CA PHE A 213 15.78 -7.47 -5.17
C PHE A 213 15.90 -8.21 -3.84
N LYS A 214 16.07 -9.52 -3.89
CA LYS A 214 16.23 -10.34 -2.68
C LYS A 214 17.33 -9.83 -1.73
N PRO A 215 18.49 -9.35 -2.18
CA PRO A 215 19.50 -8.80 -1.27
C PRO A 215 18.99 -7.64 -0.41
N GLN A 216 18.17 -6.73 -0.98
CA GLN A 216 17.55 -5.62 -0.22
C GLN A 216 16.50 -6.14 0.78
N PHE A 217 15.69 -7.12 0.36
CA PHE A 217 14.74 -7.76 1.25
C PHE A 217 15.43 -8.51 2.41
N ASP A 218 16.48 -9.27 2.13
CA ASP A 218 17.27 -9.97 3.16
C ASP A 218 17.96 -8.99 4.13
N ALA A 219 18.41 -7.84 3.64
CA ALA A 219 18.95 -6.78 4.50
C ALA A 219 17.87 -6.22 5.43
N TRP A 220 16.64 -6.03 4.91
CA TRP A 220 15.49 -5.62 5.72
C TRP A 220 15.17 -6.63 6.81
N ILE A 221 15.12 -7.92 6.49
CA ILE A 221 14.86 -9.00 7.46
C ILE A 221 15.95 -9.05 8.53
N ARG A 222 17.24 -8.98 8.14
CA ARG A 222 18.36 -8.95 9.12
C ARG A 222 18.27 -7.74 10.04
N TRP A 223 17.86 -6.59 9.51
CA TRP A 223 17.65 -5.42 10.35
C TRP A 223 16.50 -5.61 11.35
N LEU A 224 15.35 -6.17 10.93
CA LEU A 224 14.26 -6.51 11.84
C LEU A 224 14.71 -7.49 12.92
N ASP A 225 15.51 -8.50 12.57
CA ASP A 225 16.11 -9.43 13.53
C ASP A 225 16.95 -8.70 14.57
N SER A 226 17.76 -7.71 14.14
CA SER A 226 18.63 -6.92 15.02
C SER A 226 17.88 -6.06 16.03
N ILE A 227 16.64 -5.65 15.72
CA ILE A 227 15.79 -4.87 16.63
C ILE A 227 14.78 -5.72 17.41
N GLY A 228 14.87 -7.05 17.30
CA GLY A 228 14.14 -7.97 18.19
C GLY A 228 12.95 -8.68 17.55
N TYR A 229 12.91 -8.89 16.24
CA TYR A 229 11.86 -9.66 15.56
C TYR A 229 12.38 -10.96 14.97
N ASN A 230 11.57 -12.02 15.03
CA ASN A 230 11.66 -13.18 14.14
C ASN A 230 10.70 -12.94 12.96
N THR A 231 11.16 -13.19 11.74
CA THR A 231 10.35 -12.93 10.54
C THR A 231 10.15 -14.20 9.72
N TYR A 232 8.88 -14.49 9.44
CA TYR A 232 8.41 -15.58 8.60
C TYR A 232 7.87 -14.99 7.31
N TYR A 233 8.22 -15.52 6.14
CA TYR A 233 7.69 -15.00 4.89
C TYR A 233 7.38 -16.08 3.87
N GLN A 234 6.37 -15.84 3.06
CA GLN A 234 5.93 -16.74 1.99
C GLN A 234 5.27 -15.96 0.86
N VAL A 235 5.44 -16.44 -0.37
CA VAL A 235 4.65 -15.95 -1.50
C VAL A 235 3.34 -16.72 -1.54
N LEU A 236 2.24 -15.99 -1.44
CA LEU A 236 0.88 -16.53 -1.47
C LEU A 236 0.16 -16.06 -2.74
N ASN A 237 -0.73 -16.92 -3.26
CA ASN A 237 -1.59 -16.57 -4.38
C ASN A 237 -3.05 -16.59 -3.92
N SER A 238 -3.77 -15.48 -4.09
CA SER A 238 -5.15 -15.32 -3.61
C SER A 238 -6.10 -16.42 -4.09
N LYS A 239 -5.88 -16.98 -5.30
CA LYS A 239 -6.71 -18.11 -5.80
C LYS A 239 -6.63 -19.37 -4.94
N HIS A 240 -5.55 -19.52 -4.15
CA HIS A 240 -5.40 -20.66 -3.24
C HIS A 240 -6.00 -20.39 -1.85
N TYR A 241 -6.70 -19.26 -1.70
CA TYR A 241 -7.32 -18.83 -0.44
C TYR A 241 -8.76 -18.35 -0.66
N GLY A 242 -9.45 -18.94 -1.64
CA GLY A 242 -10.88 -18.74 -1.88
C GLY A 242 -11.24 -17.47 -2.69
N VAL A 243 -10.26 -16.74 -3.21
CA VAL A 243 -10.49 -15.55 -4.03
C VAL A 243 -10.27 -15.88 -5.51
N PRO A 244 -11.25 -15.72 -6.42
CA PRO A 244 -11.10 -16.05 -7.82
C PRO A 244 -10.26 -15.02 -8.59
N GLN A 245 -9.04 -14.77 -8.09
CA GLN A 245 -8.06 -13.88 -8.69
C GLN A 245 -6.67 -14.50 -8.64
N ASN A 246 -5.96 -14.52 -9.76
CA ASN A 246 -4.57 -14.95 -9.83
C ASN A 246 -3.66 -13.78 -9.43
N ARG A 247 -3.43 -13.63 -8.11
CA ARG A 247 -2.64 -12.53 -7.53
C ARG A 247 -1.60 -13.08 -6.56
N GLU A 248 -0.33 -13.07 -6.99
CA GLU A 248 0.79 -13.47 -6.15
C GLU A 248 1.35 -12.28 -5.38
N ARG A 249 1.51 -12.45 -4.07
CA ARG A 249 2.12 -11.45 -3.18
C ARG A 249 3.03 -12.12 -2.18
N ILE A 250 4.13 -11.44 -1.83
CA ILE A 250 4.91 -11.79 -0.66
C ILE A 250 4.20 -11.25 0.59
N PHE A 251 4.05 -12.11 1.58
CA PHE A 251 3.65 -11.73 2.93
C PHE A 251 4.81 -12.06 3.88
N ALA A 252 5.16 -11.10 4.74
CA ALA A 252 6.13 -11.33 5.80
C ALA A 252 5.51 -10.92 7.14
N VAL A 253 5.43 -11.87 8.04
CA VAL A 253 4.96 -11.71 9.42
C VAL A 253 6.16 -11.68 10.33
N SER A 254 6.35 -10.56 11.02
CA SER A 254 7.41 -10.44 12.03
C SER A 254 6.79 -10.43 13.42
N ILE A 255 7.23 -11.32 14.25
CA ILE A 255 6.77 -11.50 15.64
C ILE A 255 7.91 -11.08 16.56
N ARG A 256 7.63 -10.24 17.56
CA ARG A 256 8.64 -9.81 18.51
C ARG A 256 9.17 -11.01 19.31
N LYS A 257 10.48 -11.13 19.44
CA LYS A 257 11.16 -12.33 19.98
C LYS A 257 10.73 -12.72 21.39
N ASP A 258 10.31 -11.73 22.20
CA ASP A 258 9.85 -11.98 23.58
C ASP A 258 8.48 -12.69 23.67
N ILE A 259 7.72 -12.72 22.57
CA ILE A 259 6.40 -13.35 22.49
C ILE A 259 6.31 -14.44 21.43
N ASP A 260 7.34 -14.61 20.59
CA ASP A 260 7.37 -15.61 19.53
C ASP A 260 7.73 -16.99 20.10
N ASP A 261 6.82 -17.94 19.97
CA ASP A 261 7.04 -19.34 20.40
C ASP A 261 7.60 -20.24 19.27
N GLY A 262 7.92 -19.66 18.12
CA GLY A 262 8.47 -20.36 16.96
C GLY A 262 7.49 -21.27 16.21
N LYS A 263 6.18 -21.23 16.55
CA LYS A 263 5.16 -22.11 15.95
C LYS A 263 4.37 -21.47 14.84
N PHE A 264 4.65 -20.21 14.48
CA PHE A 264 3.92 -19.55 13.41
C PHE A 264 4.04 -20.33 12.09
N LYS A 265 2.90 -20.54 11.44
CA LYS A 265 2.79 -21.13 10.10
C LYS A 265 1.81 -20.32 9.27
N PHE A 266 2.11 -20.16 8.00
CA PHE A 266 1.14 -19.64 7.03
C PHE A 266 -0.02 -20.63 6.87
N PRO A 267 -1.24 -20.12 6.59
CA PRO A 267 -2.40 -21.00 6.42
C PRO A 267 -2.21 -21.96 5.24
N GLU A 268 -2.78 -23.14 5.37
CA GLU A 268 -2.83 -24.10 4.26
C GLU A 268 -3.73 -23.59 3.13
N GLN A 269 -3.42 -24.02 1.91
CA GLN A 269 -4.22 -23.68 0.74
C GLN A 269 -5.58 -24.38 0.82
N ILE A 270 -6.63 -23.69 0.36
CA ILE A 270 -7.96 -24.21 0.27
C ILE A 270 -8.42 -24.31 -1.21
N PRO A 271 -9.28 -25.28 -1.55
CA PRO A 271 -9.85 -25.37 -2.89
C PRO A 271 -10.61 -24.10 -3.27
N LEU A 272 -10.41 -23.62 -4.50
CA LEU A 272 -11.17 -22.49 -5.04
C LEU A 272 -12.56 -22.96 -5.47
N THR A 273 -13.56 -22.67 -4.68
CA THR A 273 -14.97 -23.00 -4.96
C THR A 273 -15.72 -21.86 -5.64
N THR A 274 -15.38 -20.61 -5.30
CA THR A 274 -15.97 -19.41 -5.89
C THR A 274 -15.30 -19.10 -7.23
N ARG A 275 -16.08 -18.86 -8.27
CA ARG A 275 -15.60 -18.49 -9.61
C ARG A 275 -15.84 -17.00 -9.88
N LEU A 276 -15.15 -16.44 -10.84
CA LEU A 276 -15.32 -15.02 -11.21
C LEU A 276 -16.79 -14.72 -11.53
N LYS A 277 -17.47 -15.58 -12.29
CA LYS A 277 -18.89 -15.44 -12.64
C LYS A 277 -19.83 -15.37 -11.43
N ASP A 278 -19.44 -15.97 -10.29
CA ASP A 278 -20.28 -16.03 -9.08
C ASP A 278 -20.29 -14.70 -8.32
N ILE A 279 -19.30 -13.84 -8.57
CA ILE A 279 -19.15 -12.52 -7.93
C ILE A 279 -19.49 -11.35 -8.86
N LEU A 280 -19.80 -11.63 -10.13
CA LEU A 280 -20.21 -10.57 -11.06
C LEU A 280 -21.67 -10.15 -10.80
N GLU A 281 -21.92 -8.86 -10.84
CA GLU A 281 -23.28 -8.31 -10.78
C GLU A 281 -24.07 -8.74 -12.01
N LYS A 282 -25.30 -9.21 -11.81
CA LYS A 282 -26.18 -9.66 -12.90
C LYS A 282 -26.80 -8.51 -13.68
N ASN A 283 -27.10 -7.41 -12.99
CA ASN A 283 -27.74 -6.23 -13.57
C ASN A 283 -26.82 -5.04 -13.30
N VAL A 284 -26.15 -4.57 -14.34
CA VAL A 284 -25.26 -3.41 -14.29
C VAL A 284 -25.88 -2.29 -15.12
N ASP A 285 -26.00 -1.08 -14.55
CA ASP A 285 -26.50 0.11 -15.24
C ASP A 285 -25.60 0.42 -16.46
N GLU A 286 -26.20 0.75 -17.60
CA GLU A 286 -25.49 1.02 -18.87
C GLU A 286 -24.43 2.11 -18.73
N LYS A 287 -24.59 3.06 -17.81
CA LYS A 287 -23.59 4.13 -17.56
C LYS A 287 -22.21 3.60 -17.14
N TYR A 288 -22.12 2.36 -16.64
CA TYR A 288 -20.86 1.73 -16.24
C TYR A 288 -20.20 0.96 -17.38
N TYR A 289 -20.89 0.74 -18.50
CA TYR A 289 -20.28 0.12 -19.67
C TYR A 289 -19.48 1.12 -20.47
N LEU A 290 -18.35 0.67 -20.99
CA LEU A 290 -17.57 1.45 -21.95
C LEU A 290 -18.27 1.40 -23.32
N SER A 291 -18.23 2.52 -24.07
CA SER A 291 -18.66 2.51 -25.46
C SER A 291 -17.81 1.54 -26.30
N GLY A 292 -18.40 0.94 -27.35
CA GLY A 292 -17.70 0.00 -28.23
C GLY A 292 -16.36 0.54 -28.73
N ASP A 293 -16.30 1.79 -29.21
CA ASP A 293 -15.08 2.45 -29.71
C ASP A 293 -13.99 2.50 -28.63
N LYS A 294 -14.36 2.76 -27.36
CA LYS A 294 -13.40 2.74 -26.25
C LYS A 294 -12.85 1.35 -25.96
N VAL A 295 -13.73 0.34 -26.02
CA VAL A 295 -13.34 -1.07 -25.83
C VAL A 295 -12.36 -1.46 -26.93
N GLU A 296 -12.66 -1.18 -28.19
CA GLU A 296 -11.79 -1.47 -29.33
C GLU A 296 -10.44 -0.76 -29.20
N SER A 297 -10.44 0.52 -28.83
CA SER A 297 -9.20 1.29 -28.61
C SER A 297 -8.34 0.69 -27.48
N ILE A 298 -8.95 0.28 -26.38
CA ILE A 298 -8.23 -0.36 -25.25
C ILE A 298 -7.64 -1.70 -25.68
N LEU A 299 -8.40 -2.52 -26.38
CA LEU A 299 -7.95 -3.82 -26.89
C LEU A 299 -6.82 -3.66 -27.91
N ALA A 300 -6.95 -2.73 -28.86
CA ALA A 300 -5.90 -2.45 -29.84
C ALA A 300 -4.59 -2.02 -29.18
N ASN A 301 -4.67 -1.10 -28.22
CA ASN A 301 -3.49 -0.65 -27.44
C ASN A 301 -2.89 -1.77 -26.59
N PHE A 302 -3.71 -2.63 -26.00
CA PHE A 302 -3.25 -3.78 -25.25
C PHE A 302 -2.50 -4.76 -26.17
N ILE A 303 -3.08 -5.12 -27.31
CA ILE A 303 -2.48 -6.03 -28.29
C ILE A 303 -1.16 -5.45 -28.84
N ALA A 304 -1.13 -4.14 -29.18
CA ALA A 304 0.08 -3.48 -29.68
C ALA A 304 1.24 -3.56 -28.67
N ARG A 305 0.99 -3.22 -27.40
CA ARG A 305 2.01 -3.29 -26.33
C ARG A 305 2.52 -4.69 -26.06
N GLN A 306 1.66 -5.69 -26.18
CA GLN A 306 2.04 -7.09 -25.98
C GLN A 306 2.87 -7.62 -27.16
N ASN A 307 2.54 -7.23 -28.39
CA ASN A 307 3.31 -7.60 -29.58
C ASN A 307 4.71 -6.99 -29.57
N GLU A 308 4.86 -5.74 -29.10
CA GLU A 308 6.18 -5.11 -28.91
C GLU A 308 7.02 -5.80 -27.83
N ALA A 309 6.39 -6.28 -26.76
CA ALA A 309 7.10 -6.87 -25.62
C ALA A 309 7.51 -8.35 -25.81
N SER A 310 6.75 -9.13 -26.61
CA SER A 310 6.88 -10.58 -26.66
C SER A 310 7.31 -11.16 -28.03
N GLY A 311 7.22 -10.37 -29.10
CA GLY A 311 7.42 -10.89 -30.47
C GLY A 311 6.39 -11.97 -30.88
N ILE A 312 5.36 -12.22 -30.07
CA ILE A 312 4.31 -13.21 -30.30
C ILE A 312 3.04 -12.50 -30.71
N ASN A 313 2.42 -12.97 -31.80
CA ASN A 313 1.13 -12.44 -32.26
C ASN A 313 -0.01 -12.92 -31.32
N LEU A 314 -0.46 -12.04 -30.42
CA LEU A 314 -1.46 -12.36 -29.39
C LEU A 314 -2.91 -12.25 -29.88
N LYS A 315 -3.17 -12.08 -31.19
CA LYS A 315 -4.53 -12.19 -31.73
C LYS A 315 -5.21 -13.50 -31.33
N ASP A 316 -4.43 -14.57 -31.23
CA ASP A 316 -4.92 -15.90 -30.85
C ASP A 316 -5.15 -16.06 -29.32
N GLN A 317 -4.57 -15.18 -28.49
CA GLN A 317 -4.77 -15.21 -27.02
C GLN A 317 -5.84 -14.21 -26.53
N ALA A 318 -6.17 -13.18 -27.29
CA ALA A 318 -7.24 -12.23 -26.96
C ALA A 318 -8.63 -12.88 -27.03
N THR A 319 -8.77 -14.00 -27.72
CA THR A 319 -10.01 -14.79 -27.78
C THR A 319 -10.29 -15.59 -26.50
N THR A 320 -9.36 -15.64 -25.54
CA THR A 320 -9.57 -16.30 -24.24
C THR A 320 -10.20 -15.39 -23.18
N PHE A 321 -10.48 -14.13 -23.51
CA PHE A 321 -11.29 -13.24 -22.67
C PHE A 321 -12.78 -13.41 -23.02
N ASP A 322 -13.25 -14.66 -22.97
CA ASP A 322 -14.62 -15.04 -23.32
C ASP A 322 -15.62 -14.85 -22.17
N GLY A 323 -15.22 -14.21 -21.08
CA GLY A 323 -16.03 -14.07 -19.87
C GLY A 323 -16.20 -15.37 -19.08
N LEU A 324 -15.58 -16.45 -19.53
CA LEU A 324 -15.68 -17.79 -18.93
C LEU A 324 -14.46 -18.15 -18.07
N THR A 325 -13.49 -17.24 -17.91
CA THR A 325 -12.35 -17.49 -17.03
C THR A 325 -12.81 -17.61 -15.59
N ASP A 326 -12.56 -18.75 -14.99
CA ASP A 326 -12.90 -19.04 -13.58
C ASP A 326 -12.14 -18.15 -12.60
N VAL A 327 -11.05 -17.52 -13.04
CA VAL A 327 -10.13 -16.74 -12.22
C VAL A 327 -9.71 -15.45 -12.94
N ALA A 328 -9.93 -14.32 -12.29
CA ALA A 328 -9.49 -13.03 -12.80
C ALA A 328 -7.95 -12.92 -12.77
N HIS A 329 -7.37 -12.32 -13.80
CA HIS A 329 -5.97 -11.90 -13.76
C HIS A 329 -5.79 -10.68 -12.87
N THR A 330 -4.59 -10.53 -12.29
CA THR A 330 -4.24 -9.30 -11.59
C THR A 330 -4.18 -8.16 -12.63
N LEU A 331 -4.99 -7.13 -12.45
CA LEU A 331 -4.83 -5.90 -13.22
C LEU A 331 -3.45 -5.31 -12.86
N MET A 332 -2.61 -5.09 -13.86
CA MET A 332 -1.30 -4.49 -13.71
C MET A 332 -1.38 -2.97 -13.86
#